data_6e35a8688670010103dcf743826ae151
#
_entry.id   6e35a8688670010103dcf743826ae151
#
_cell.length_a   1.000
_cell.length_b   1.000
_cell.length_c   1.000
_cell.angle_alpha   90.00
_cell.angle_beta   90.00
_cell.angle_gamma   90.00
#
_symmetry.space_group_name_H-M   'P 1'
#
loop_
_entity.id
_entity.type
_entity.pdbx_description
1 polymer ?
#
loop_
_entity_poly.entity_id
_entity_poly.type
_entity_poly.pdbx_seq_one_letter_code
_entity_poly.pdbx_strand_id
1 'polypeptide(L)'
;KALKKVFEQIQVGELRVTFPDGELTSFKGNQDGPKADIILSSHDSVKQLLKSGIIGFCEAYMDEKIESKNLTSLIELGSLHSKFLSQRLTFNPIKQLILKFIHFSNRNSKVGSRRNIAYHYDLGNEFYGEWLDPSMTYSSAIFASEHQGLCEAQFNKYKIISELAEIRSGDRVLEIGCGWGGFMEYAAKTYDAHITGITISNSQFDFASKRMQSEGLTENTDLKLLDYRDLDQKFDKIISIEMFEAVGEKYWPVYFNKIGQSLKKGGKAALQIITINENQFPFYRNNPDFIQRYIFPGGMLPSLAALQNPISSAGLQINDSYGFGLDYAKTLSNWRNRFVKAWPKLANQKKFD
;
A
#
# COMPACT_ATOMS: atom_id res chain seq x y z
N LYS A 1 9.98 19.70 28.59
CA LYS A 1 8.79 20.54 28.87
C LYS A 1 7.83 20.63 27.67
N ALA A 2 8.30 20.97 26.43
CA ALA A 2 7.42 21.11 25.27
C ALA A 2 6.68 19.80 24.93
N LEU A 3 7.39 18.67 24.89
CA LEU A 3 6.79 17.36 24.55
C LEU A 3 5.79 16.91 25.62
N LYS A 4 6.04 17.16 26.91
CA LYS A 4 5.08 16.87 27.98
C LYS A 4 3.76 17.60 27.75
N LYS A 5 3.78 18.90 27.39
CA LYS A 5 2.57 19.67 27.06
C LYS A 5 1.80 19.11 25.86
N VAL A 6 2.47 18.44 24.92
CA VAL A 6 1.80 17.75 23.80
C VAL A 6 1.11 16.49 24.32
N PHE A 7 1.78 15.69 25.13
CA PHE A 7 1.22 14.44 25.67
C PHE A 7 0.13 14.65 26.72
N GLU A 8 0.16 15.76 27.47
CA GLU A 8 -0.92 16.16 28.39
C GLU A 8 -2.28 16.37 27.73
N GLN A 9 -2.31 16.49 26.39
CA GLN A 9 -3.54 16.69 25.62
C GLN A 9 -4.12 15.40 25.03
N ILE A 10 -3.58 14.24 25.41
CA ILE A 10 -4.15 12.94 25.08
C ILE A 10 -5.56 12.83 25.70
N GLN A 11 -6.55 12.51 24.87
CA GLN A 11 -7.96 12.41 25.26
C GLN A 11 -8.41 10.96 25.43
N VAL A 12 -7.86 10.05 24.64
CA VAL A 12 -8.22 8.63 24.57
C VAL A 12 -6.99 7.79 24.85
N GLY A 13 -7.12 6.80 25.75
CA GLY A 13 -6.04 5.85 26.06
C GLY A 13 -4.99 6.37 27.04
N GLU A 14 -3.85 5.70 27.09
CA GLU A 14 -2.76 5.99 28.03
C GLU A 14 -1.41 5.89 27.30
N LEU A 15 -0.51 6.87 27.54
CA LEU A 15 0.87 6.86 27.07
C LEU A 15 1.83 6.91 28.26
N ARG A 16 2.70 5.92 28.39
CA ARG A 16 3.85 5.92 29.30
C ARG A 16 5.10 6.36 28.56
N VAL A 17 5.76 7.38 29.07
CA VAL A 17 6.97 7.94 28.46
C VAL A 17 8.13 7.79 29.41
N THR A 18 9.19 7.13 28.95
CA THR A 18 10.50 7.17 29.60
C THR A 18 11.34 8.23 28.90
N PHE A 19 11.69 9.30 29.63
CA PHE A 19 12.51 10.40 29.11
C PHE A 19 14.01 10.08 29.18
N PRO A 20 14.88 10.82 28.43
CA PRO A 20 16.32 10.56 28.38
C PRO A 20 17.05 10.68 29.74
N ASP A 21 16.48 11.37 30.70
CA ASP A 21 16.97 11.51 32.08
C ASP A 21 16.51 10.36 32.99
N GLY A 22 15.78 9.37 32.45
CA GLY A 22 15.22 8.26 33.19
C GLY A 22 13.86 8.55 33.84
N GLU A 23 13.35 9.78 33.74
CA GLU A 23 12.04 10.11 34.28
C GLU A 23 10.94 9.32 33.57
N LEU A 24 10.09 8.63 34.33
CA LEU A 24 8.91 7.94 33.85
C LEU A 24 7.67 8.77 34.14
N THR A 25 6.93 9.13 33.09
CA THR A 25 5.68 9.89 33.23
C THR A 25 4.56 9.19 32.45
N SER A 26 3.37 9.10 33.07
CA SER A 26 2.16 8.58 32.39
C SER A 26 1.22 9.73 32.06
N PHE A 27 0.70 9.69 30.85
CA PHE A 27 -0.32 10.62 30.35
C PHE A 27 -1.58 9.80 30.04
N LYS A 28 -2.67 10.11 30.71
CA LYS A 28 -3.94 9.37 30.57
C LYS A 28 -5.03 10.30 30.10
N GLY A 29 -5.74 9.87 29.06
CA GLY A 29 -6.95 10.51 28.59
C GLY A 29 -8.15 10.25 29.50
N ASN A 30 -9.24 10.97 29.27
CA ASN A 30 -10.50 10.80 29.98
C ASN A 30 -11.42 9.72 29.37
N GLN A 31 -11.01 9.12 28.24
CA GLN A 31 -11.69 8.01 27.58
C GLN A 31 -10.79 6.79 27.53
N ASP A 32 -11.38 5.61 27.67
CA ASP A 32 -10.63 4.35 27.51
C ASP A 32 -10.15 4.17 26.07
N GLY A 33 -8.97 3.54 25.92
CA GLY A 33 -8.35 3.34 24.61
C GLY A 33 -7.02 2.60 24.70
N PRO A 34 -6.19 2.65 23.65
CA PRO A 34 -4.91 1.96 23.61
C PRO A 34 -4.00 2.37 24.77
N LYS A 35 -3.30 1.37 25.35
CA LYS A 35 -2.23 1.61 26.34
C LYS A 35 -0.91 1.41 25.62
N ALA A 36 -0.15 2.48 25.49
CA ALA A 36 1.12 2.51 24.78
C ALA A 36 2.27 2.96 25.66
N ASP A 37 3.47 2.59 25.29
CA ASP A 37 4.71 3.06 25.88
C ASP A 37 5.64 3.62 24.81
N ILE A 38 6.50 4.56 25.20
CA ILE A 38 7.57 5.09 24.38
C ILE A 38 8.79 5.36 25.26
N ILE A 39 9.94 4.91 24.82
CA ILE A 39 11.25 5.17 25.43
C ILE A 39 12.03 6.11 24.51
N LEU A 40 12.42 7.25 25.03
CA LEU A 40 13.21 8.26 24.34
C LEU A 40 14.67 8.17 24.83
N SER A 41 15.55 7.58 24.03
CA SER A 41 16.94 7.29 24.47
C SER A 41 17.84 8.53 24.54
N SER A 42 17.44 9.65 23.91
CA SER A 42 18.26 10.86 23.86
C SER A 42 17.44 12.15 23.72
N HIS A 43 18.04 13.28 24.08
CA HIS A 43 17.42 14.59 23.80
C HIS A 43 17.27 14.87 22.29
N ASP A 44 18.06 14.23 21.44
CA ASP A 44 17.95 14.39 20.00
C ASP A 44 16.71 13.68 19.44
N SER A 45 16.31 12.52 20.00
CA SER A 45 15.02 11.89 19.65
C SER A 45 13.84 12.80 19.96
N VAL A 46 13.87 13.50 21.11
CA VAL A 46 12.86 14.49 21.47
C VAL A 46 12.81 15.65 20.48
N LYS A 47 13.99 16.18 20.07
CA LYS A 47 14.07 17.26 19.07
C LYS A 47 13.59 16.79 17.71
N GLN A 48 13.91 15.56 17.30
CA GLN A 48 13.52 14.98 16.01
C GLN A 48 12.00 14.82 15.93
N LEU A 49 11.37 14.33 17.01
CA LEU A 49 9.93 14.22 17.13
C LEU A 49 9.25 15.60 17.01
N LEU A 50 9.73 16.60 17.73
CA LEU A 50 9.15 17.95 17.74
C LEU A 50 9.35 18.70 16.40
N LYS A 51 10.46 18.47 15.69
CA LYS A 51 10.80 19.21 14.45
C LYS A 51 10.26 18.56 13.18
N SER A 52 10.01 17.25 13.20
CA SER A 52 9.72 16.49 11.98
C SER A 52 8.43 15.67 12.09
N GLY A 53 7.70 15.80 13.19
CA GLY A 53 6.43 15.13 13.38
C GLY A 53 6.54 13.61 13.23
N ILE A 54 5.57 13.01 12.51
CA ILE A 54 5.48 11.56 12.35
C ILE A 54 6.68 10.99 11.56
N ILE A 55 7.21 11.72 10.58
CA ILE A 55 8.43 11.28 9.87
C ILE A 55 9.63 11.26 10.82
N GLY A 56 9.74 12.28 11.68
CA GLY A 56 10.79 12.31 12.71
C GLY A 56 10.67 11.19 13.73
N PHE A 57 9.45 10.79 14.07
CA PHE A 57 9.18 9.61 14.89
C PHE A 57 9.68 8.33 14.20
N CYS A 58 9.30 8.13 12.95
CA CYS A 58 9.68 6.93 12.20
C CYS A 58 11.21 6.85 12.01
N GLU A 59 11.86 7.98 11.65
CA GLU A 59 13.30 8.06 11.50
C GLU A 59 14.02 7.75 12.84
N ALA A 60 13.54 8.33 13.95
CA ALA A 60 14.13 8.08 15.27
C ALA A 60 13.91 6.65 15.75
N TYR A 61 12.80 6.01 15.36
CA TYR A 61 12.56 4.60 15.64
C TYR A 61 13.52 3.69 14.83
N MET A 62 13.69 3.96 13.52
CA MET A 62 14.66 3.22 12.69
C MET A 62 16.12 3.41 13.15
N ASP A 63 16.44 4.58 13.70
CA ASP A 63 17.76 4.88 14.27
C ASP A 63 17.94 4.34 15.71
N GLU A 64 16.99 3.53 16.24
CA GLU A 64 16.97 3.00 17.61
C GLU A 64 17.03 4.09 18.71
N LYS A 65 16.63 5.32 18.36
CA LYS A 65 16.55 6.45 19.31
C LYS A 65 15.20 6.54 20.02
N ILE A 66 14.22 5.80 19.51
CA ILE A 66 12.89 5.62 20.09
C ILE A 66 12.58 4.12 20.10
N GLU A 67 12.13 3.63 21.24
CA GLU A 67 11.70 2.25 21.41
C GLU A 67 10.27 2.19 21.95
N SER A 68 9.58 1.09 21.71
CA SER A 68 8.27 0.77 22.30
C SER A 68 8.12 -0.74 22.42
N LYS A 69 7.59 -1.18 23.55
CA LYS A 69 7.27 -2.61 23.78
C LYS A 69 6.12 -3.07 22.91
N ASN A 70 5.23 -2.15 22.53
CA ASN A 70 4.11 -2.41 21.62
C ASN A 70 3.93 -1.25 20.66
N LEU A 71 4.69 -1.30 19.55
CA LEU A 71 4.65 -0.29 18.51
C LEU A 71 3.24 -0.15 17.89
N THR A 72 2.47 -1.24 17.79
CA THR A 72 1.10 -1.21 17.24
C THR A 72 0.21 -0.32 18.10
N SER A 73 0.18 -0.52 19.41
CA SER A 73 -0.60 0.33 20.33
C SER A 73 -0.13 1.78 20.33
N LEU A 74 1.18 2.02 20.16
CA LEU A 74 1.72 3.38 20.07
C LEU A 74 1.26 4.09 18.79
N ILE A 75 1.28 3.41 17.64
CA ILE A 75 0.79 3.95 16.36
C ILE A 75 -0.72 4.15 16.41
N GLU A 76 -1.48 3.22 17.01
CA GLU A 76 -2.93 3.34 17.18
C GLU A 76 -3.27 4.57 18.03
N LEU A 77 -2.62 4.75 19.17
CA LEU A 77 -2.77 5.94 20.00
C LEU A 77 -2.45 7.22 19.23
N GLY A 78 -1.35 7.23 18.48
CA GLY A 78 -0.97 8.35 17.61
C GLY A 78 -2.00 8.65 16.52
N SER A 79 -2.59 7.61 15.92
CA SER A 79 -3.62 7.74 14.89
C SER A 79 -4.90 8.38 15.44
N LEU A 80 -5.36 7.95 16.61
CA LEU A 80 -6.52 8.54 17.28
C LEU A 80 -6.33 10.04 17.58
N HIS A 81 -5.08 10.49 17.76
CA HIS A 81 -4.72 11.88 18.02
C HIS A 81 -4.09 12.59 16.81
N SER A 82 -4.15 12.03 15.61
CA SER A 82 -3.43 12.50 14.42
C SER A 82 -3.73 13.95 14.06
N LYS A 83 -4.99 14.37 14.14
CA LYS A 83 -5.41 15.76 13.88
C LYS A 83 -4.74 16.76 14.82
N PHE A 84 -4.69 16.44 16.10
CA PHE A 84 -4.05 17.26 17.13
C PHE A 84 -2.52 17.25 16.97
N LEU A 85 -1.92 16.06 16.80
CA LEU A 85 -0.47 15.91 16.64
C LEU A 85 0.05 16.66 15.40
N SER A 86 -0.68 16.60 14.28
CA SER A 86 -0.31 17.31 13.07
C SER A 86 -0.31 18.84 13.22
N GLN A 87 -1.17 19.39 14.07
CA GLN A 87 -1.23 20.84 14.36
C GLN A 87 -0.13 21.33 15.30
N ARG A 88 0.38 20.47 16.19
CA ARG A 88 1.31 20.83 17.27
C ARG A 88 2.76 20.45 16.99
N LEU A 89 2.99 19.39 16.24
CA LEU A 89 4.33 19.02 15.80
C LEU A 89 4.68 19.89 14.61
N THR A 90 5.46 20.92 14.87
CA THR A 90 5.75 22.02 13.94
C THR A 90 6.50 21.50 12.72
N PHE A 91 5.91 21.63 11.56
CA PHE A 91 6.58 21.38 10.29
C PHE A 91 7.60 22.46 10.01
N ASN A 92 8.84 22.12 9.88
CA ASN A 92 9.87 23.03 9.37
C ASN A 92 9.59 23.27 7.88
N PRO A 93 9.26 24.52 7.45
CA PRO A 93 8.89 24.82 6.07
C PRO A 93 10.02 24.50 5.07
N ILE A 94 11.27 24.64 5.48
CA ILE A 94 12.44 24.28 4.65
C ILE A 94 12.47 22.75 4.45
N LYS A 95 12.25 21.97 5.51
CA LYS A 95 12.22 20.51 5.40
C LYS A 95 11.04 20.05 4.52
N GLN A 96 9.89 20.70 4.60
CA GLN A 96 8.76 20.42 3.70
C GLN A 96 9.10 20.73 2.24
N LEU A 97 9.79 21.82 1.96
CA LEU A 97 10.21 22.13 0.60
C LEU A 97 11.19 21.05 0.06
N ILE A 98 12.12 20.60 0.87
CA ILE A 98 13.04 19.50 0.51
C ILE A 98 12.26 18.20 0.27
N LEU A 99 11.30 17.85 1.13
CA LEU A 99 10.47 16.67 0.97
C LEU A 99 9.61 16.73 -0.31
N LYS A 100 9.04 17.88 -0.62
CA LYS A 100 8.33 18.11 -1.89
C LYS A 100 9.25 17.96 -3.10
N PHE A 101 10.48 18.45 -3.01
CA PHE A 101 11.46 18.30 -4.09
C PHE A 101 11.86 16.83 -4.29
N ILE A 102 12.10 16.08 -3.21
CA ILE A 102 12.38 14.64 -3.26
C ILE A 102 11.19 13.89 -3.87
N HIS A 103 9.96 14.17 -3.41
CA HIS A 103 8.76 13.56 -3.96
C HIS A 103 8.59 13.90 -5.46
N PHE A 104 8.87 15.14 -5.85
CA PHE A 104 8.85 15.56 -7.25
C PHE A 104 9.92 14.84 -8.10
N SER A 105 11.10 14.56 -7.56
CA SER A 105 12.15 13.81 -8.26
C SER A 105 11.79 12.34 -8.47
N ASN A 106 10.94 11.78 -7.60
CA ASN A 106 10.43 10.41 -7.68
C ASN A 106 9.16 10.28 -8.55
N ARG A 107 8.93 11.24 -9.48
CA ARG A 107 7.79 11.21 -10.39
C ARG A 107 7.71 9.89 -11.17
N ASN A 108 6.50 9.38 -11.34
CA ASN A 108 6.22 8.14 -12.05
C ASN A 108 6.15 8.35 -13.59
N SER A 109 7.19 9.00 -14.18
CA SER A 109 7.48 8.89 -15.61
C SER A 109 7.77 7.41 -15.95
N LYS A 110 7.79 7.01 -17.24
CA LYS A 110 8.09 5.60 -17.58
C LYS A 110 9.40 5.09 -16.96
N VAL A 111 10.45 5.91 -16.95
CA VAL A 111 11.74 5.59 -16.31
C VAL A 111 11.61 5.62 -14.80
N GLY A 112 10.92 6.64 -14.25
CA GLY A 112 10.70 6.77 -12.82
C GLY A 112 9.89 5.61 -12.23
N SER A 113 8.81 5.18 -12.90
CA SER A 113 8.00 4.04 -12.48
C SER A 113 8.83 2.76 -12.40
N ARG A 114 9.65 2.45 -13.42
CA ARG A 114 10.53 1.27 -13.40
C ARG A 114 11.51 1.32 -12.23
N ARG A 115 12.15 2.47 -12.00
CA ARG A 115 13.08 2.65 -10.87
C ARG A 115 12.39 2.50 -9.52
N ASN A 116 11.22 3.12 -9.32
CA ASN A 116 10.48 3.08 -8.08
C ASN A 116 9.96 1.67 -7.77
N ILE A 117 9.49 0.96 -8.78
CA ILE A 117 9.05 -0.45 -8.67
C ILE A 117 10.25 -1.36 -8.39
N ALA A 118 11.37 -1.21 -9.11
CA ALA A 118 12.59 -1.97 -8.84
C ALA A 118 13.04 -1.78 -7.39
N TYR A 119 13.12 -0.55 -6.90
CA TYR A 119 13.50 -0.26 -5.51
C TYR A 119 12.68 -1.04 -4.48
N HIS A 120 11.37 -1.16 -4.69
CA HIS A 120 10.49 -1.87 -3.76
C HIS A 120 10.61 -3.40 -3.89
N TYR A 121 10.66 -3.94 -5.12
CA TYR A 121 10.64 -5.39 -5.36
C TYR A 121 12.03 -6.04 -5.43
N ASP A 122 13.11 -5.27 -5.42
CA ASP A 122 14.51 -5.78 -5.42
C ASP A 122 14.91 -6.49 -4.12
N LEU A 123 14.06 -6.45 -3.08
CA LEU A 123 14.17 -7.33 -1.91
C LEU A 123 14.13 -8.81 -2.31
N GLY A 124 13.50 -9.13 -3.44
CA GLY A 124 13.53 -10.45 -4.09
C GLY A 124 12.37 -11.34 -3.71
N ASN A 125 12.06 -12.29 -4.61
CA ASN A 125 10.91 -13.20 -4.48
C ASN A 125 10.98 -14.07 -3.23
N GLU A 126 12.19 -14.49 -2.80
CA GLU A 126 12.39 -15.25 -1.57
C GLU A 126 11.95 -14.47 -0.33
N PHE A 127 12.27 -13.18 -0.26
CA PHE A 127 11.84 -12.32 0.85
C PHE A 127 10.31 -12.26 0.95
N TYR A 128 9.64 -11.98 -0.16
CA TYR A 128 8.18 -11.89 -0.19
C TYR A 128 7.51 -13.25 0.07
N GLY A 129 8.07 -14.33 -0.44
CA GLY A 129 7.55 -15.68 -0.27
C GLY A 129 7.55 -16.19 1.18
N GLU A 130 8.40 -15.65 2.04
CA GLU A 130 8.45 -16.03 3.45
C GLU A 130 7.24 -15.54 4.26
N TRP A 131 6.58 -14.47 3.85
CA TRP A 131 5.50 -13.88 4.63
C TRP A 131 4.20 -13.62 3.84
N LEU A 132 4.21 -13.56 2.52
CA LEU A 132 2.99 -13.59 1.72
C LEU A 132 2.34 -14.98 1.77
N ASP A 133 1.07 -15.08 1.39
CA ASP A 133 0.38 -16.33 1.19
C ASP A 133 0.91 -17.07 -0.07
N PRO A 134 0.59 -18.38 -0.27
CA PRO A 134 1.08 -19.15 -1.42
C PRO A 134 0.75 -18.55 -2.79
N SER A 135 -0.33 -17.75 -2.90
CA SER A 135 -0.64 -17.06 -4.14
C SER A 135 0.32 -15.91 -4.46
N MET A 136 1.21 -15.55 -3.53
CA MET A 136 2.12 -14.40 -3.63
C MET A 136 1.36 -13.08 -3.87
N THR A 137 0.23 -12.91 -3.20
CA THR A 137 -0.61 -11.72 -3.37
C THR A 137 -0.19 -10.62 -2.42
N TYR A 138 0.38 -9.56 -2.97
CA TYR A 138 0.79 -8.37 -2.21
C TYR A 138 -0.24 -7.24 -2.36
N SER A 139 -1.45 -7.50 -1.91
CA SER A 139 -2.57 -6.57 -1.85
C SER A 139 -3.58 -7.03 -0.80
N SER A 140 -4.48 -6.15 -0.34
CA SER A 140 -5.48 -6.52 0.65
C SER A 140 -6.31 -7.72 0.19
N ALA A 141 -6.52 -8.67 1.08
CA ALA A 141 -7.52 -9.72 0.92
C ALA A 141 -8.93 -9.19 1.26
N ILE A 142 -9.97 -9.95 0.92
CA ILE A 142 -11.34 -9.74 1.38
C ILE A 142 -11.79 -11.00 2.13
N PHE A 143 -12.06 -10.87 3.42
CA PHE A 143 -12.40 -11.99 4.27
C PHE A 143 -13.93 -12.20 4.30
N ALA A 144 -14.38 -13.39 3.94
CA ALA A 144 -15.80 -13.76 4.02
C ALA A 144 -16.24 -14.05 5.46
N SER A 145 -15.29 -14.36 6.37
CA SER A 145 -15.57 -14.59 7.78
C SER A 145 -14.36 -14.24 8.65
N GLU A 146 -14.58 -14.12 9.96
CA GLU A 146 -13.53 -13.79 10.93
C GLU A 146 -12.43 -14.85 10.98
N HIS A 147 -12.77 -16.13 10.78
CA HIS A 147 -11.84 -17.26 10.89
C HIS A 147 -11.21 -17.68 9.56
N GLN A 148 -11.54 -17.01 8.46
CA GLN A 148 -11.00 -17.36 7.15
C GLN A 148 -9.47 -17.13 7.09
N GLY A 149 -8.73 -18.09 6.52
CA GLY A 149 -7.30 -17.99 6.29
C GLY A 149 -6.94 -16.96 5.21
N LEU A 150 -5.71 -16.43 5.27
CA LEU A 150 -5.28 -15.36 4.33
C LEU A 150 -5.35 -15.81 2.87
N CYS A 151 -4.90 -17.02 2.54
CA CYS A 151 -4.92 -17.53 1.17
C CYS A 151 -6.35 -17.64 0.62
N GLU A 152 -7.26 -18.20 1.42
CA GLU A 152 -8.68 -18.28 1.04
C GLU A 152 -9.31 -16.91 0.89
N ALA A 153 -8.95 -15.94 1.72
CA ALA A 153 -9.42 -14.56 1.63
C ALA A 153 -8.87 -13.86 0.37
N GLN A 154 -7.65 -14.20 -0.08
CA GLN A 154 -7.12 -13.73 -1.36
C GLN A 154 -7.91 -14.31 -2.54
N PHE A 155 -8.25 -15.60 -2.51
CA PHE A 155 -9.11 -16.19 -3.55
C PHE A 155 -10.54 -15.63 -3.52
N ASN A 156 -11.09 -15.36 -2.33
CA ASN A 156 -12.38 -14.67 -2.21
C ASN A 156 -12.35 -13.27 -2.85
N LYS A 157 -11.29 -12.51 -2.64
CA LYS A 157 -11.06 -11.24 -3.34
C LYS A 157 -11.02 -11.42 -4.86
N TYR A 158 -10.29 -12.41 -5.37
CA TYR A 158 -10.21 -12.67 -6.81
C TYR A 158 -11.58 -13.03 -7.39
N LYS A 159 -12.37 -13.82 -6.67
CA LYS A 159 -13.76 -14.12 -7.03
C LYS A 159 -14.58 -12.84 -7.13
N ILE A 160 -14.58 -12.01 -6.10
CA ILE A 160 -15.39 -10.78 -6.04
C ILE A 160 -15.00 -9.82 -7.17
N ILE A 161 -13.71 -9.57 -7.41
CA ILE A 161 -13.29 -8.66 -8.48
C ILE A 161 -13.63 -9.21 -9.87
N SER A 162 -13.60 -10.53 -10.05
CA SER A 162 -14.00 -11.19 -11.30
C SER A 162 -15.51 -11.07 -11.54
N GLU A 163 -16.32 -11.21 -10.49
CA GLU A 163 -17.77 -11.04 -10.53
C GLU A 163 -18.16 -9.59 -10.83
N LEU A 164 -17.49 -8.61 -10.22
CA LEU A 164 -17.69 -7.18 -10.52
C LEU A 164 -17.36 -6.83 -11.98
N ALA A 165 -16.31 -7.45 -12.54
CA ALA A 165 -15.96 -7.31 -13.94
C ALA A 165 -16.88 -8.14 -14.86
N GLU A 166 -17.68 -9.07 -14.32
CA GLU A 166 -18.47 -10.05 -15.07
C GLU A 166 -17.61 -10.85 -16.06
N ILE A 167 -16.50 -11.44 -15.57
CA ILE A 167 -15.65 -12.29 -16.40
C ILE A 167 -16.41 -13.57 -16.78
N ARG A 168 -16.37 -13.93 -18.06
CA ARG A 168 -17.03 -15.11 -18.63
C ARG A 168 -16.05 -15.93 -19.47
N SER A 169 -16.40 -17.19 -19.72
CA SER A 169 -15.65 -18.04 -20.66
C SER A 169 -15.49 -17.36 -22.02
N GLY A 170 -14.29 -17.43 -22.59
CA GLY A 170 -13.92 -16.82 -23.85
C GLY A 170 -13.60 -15.32 -23.79
N ASP A 171 -13.76 -14.64 -22.64
CA ASP A 171 -13.37 -13.23 -22.50
C ASP A 171 -11.85 -13.07 -22.63
N ARG A 172 -11.45 -12.00 -23.28
CA ARG A 172 -10.06 -11.49 -23.24
C ARG A 172 -9.94 -10.51 -22.08
N VAL A 173 -9.23 -10.90 -21.04
CA VAL A 173 -9.06 -10.12 -19.82
C VAL A 173 -7.65 -9.53 -19.77
N LEU A 174 -7.53 -8.25 -19.46
CA LEU A 174 -6.25 -7.62 -19.14
C LEU A 174 -6.12 -7.48 -17.62
N GLU A 175 -4.98 -7.91 -17.06
CA GLU A 175 -4.57 -7.54 -15.71
C GLU A 175 -3.44 -6.52 -15.76
N ILE A 176 -3.69 -5.29 -15.27
CA ILE A 176 -2.69 -4.23 -15.19
C ILE A 176 -1.98 -4.31 -13.83
N GLY A 177 -0.70 -4.68 -13.85
CA GLY A 177 0.07 -4.91 -12.63
C GLY A 177 -0.16 -6.31 -12.07
N CYS A 178 0.10 -7.35 -12.87
CA CYS A 178 -0.20 -8.73 -12.50
C CYS A 178 0.65 -9.31 -11.36
N GLY A 179 1.62 -8.56 -10.85
CA GLY A 179 2.46 -9.04 -9.76
C GLY A 179 3.12 -10.38 -10.08
N TRP A 180 3.04 -11.33 -9.15
CA TRP A 180 3.54 -12.69 -9.32
C TRP A 180 2.55 -13.66 -9.97
N GLY A 181 1.47 -13.12 -10.60
CA GLY A 181 0.53 -13.90 -11.40
C GLY A 181 -0.57 -14.63 -10.61
N GLY A 182 -0.82 -14.26 -9.36
CA GLY A 182 -1.83 -14.93 -8.53
C GLY A 182 -3.25 -14.81 -9.08
N PHE A 183 -3.68 -13.61 -9.50
CA PHE A 183 -4.98 -13.42 -10.13
C PHE A 183 -5.04 -14.06 -11.53
N MET A 184 -3.98 -13.95 -12.34
CA MET A 184 -3.92 -14.59 -13.67
C MET A 184 -4.16 -16.09 -13.56
N GLU A 185 -3.46 -16.78 -12.65
CA GLU A 185 -3.65 -18.21 -12.39
C GLU A 185 -5.08 -18.53 -12.00
N TYR A 186 -5.61 -17.79 -11.00
CA TYR A 186 -6.96 -17.98 -10.52
C TYR A 186 -8.00 -17.81 -11.64
N ALA A 187 -7.92 -16.72 -12.39
CA ALA A 187 -8.89 -16.38 -13.42
C ALA A 187 -8.85 -17.35 -14.61
N ALA A 188 -7.65 -17.74 -15.06
CA ALA A 188 -7.47 -18.72 -16.14
C ALA A 188 -8.04 -20.09 -15.77
N LYS A 189 -7.80 -20.55 -14.51
CA LYS A 189 -8.34 -21.84 -14.03
C LYS A 189 -9.88 -21.83 -13.81
N THR A 190 -10.42 -20.67 -13.41
CA THR A 190 -11.82 -20.60 -12.94
C THR A 190 -12.81 -20.27 -14.05
N TYR A 191 -12.43 -19.38 -14.99
CA TYR A 191 -13.36 -18.78 -15.94
C TYR A 191 -13.17 -19.23 -17.38
N ASP A 192 -12.17 -20.06 -17.69
CA ASP A 192 -11.82 -20.41 -19.07
C ASP A 192 -11.70 -19.15 -19.98
N ALA A 193 -11.07 -18.11 -19.43
CA ALA A 193 -10.84 -16.85 -20.10
C ALA A 193 -9.37 -16.73 -20.50
N HIS A 194 -9.08 -15.93 -21.52
CA HIS A 194 -7.69 -15.64 -21.91
C HIS A 194 -7.18 -14.40 -21.16
N ILE A 195 -6.20 -14.59 -20.27
CA ILE A 195 -5.70 -13.54 -19.40
C ILE A 195 -4.38 -12.99 -19.92
N THR A 196 -4.36 -11.71 -20.30
CA THR A 196 -3.12 -10.97 -20.57
C THR A 196 -2.70 -10.23 -19.30
N GLY A 197 -1.58 -10.61 -18.71
CA GLY A 197 -1.00 -9.92 -17.57
C GLY A 197 0.16 -9.01 -17.98
N ILE A 198 0.20 -7.78 -17.44
CA ILE A 198 1.33 -6.89 -17.68
C ILE A 198 1.99 -6.47 -16.38
N THR A 199 3.31 -6.43 -16.37
CA THR A 199 4.13 -5.88 -15.28
C THR A 199 5.34 -5.13 -15.86
N ILE A 200 5.93 -4.23 -15.07
CA ILE A 200 7.20 -3.56 -15.41
C ILE A 200 8.37 -4.07 -14.57
N SER A 201 8.14 -5.07 -13.71
CA SER A 201 9.15 -5.73 -12.87
C SER A 201 9.65 -7.01 -13.52
N ASN A 202 10.96 -7.09 -13.82
CA ASN A 202 11.57 -8.31 -14.36
C ASN A 202 11.39 -9.50 -13.41
N SER A 203 11.60 -9.31 -12.10
CA SER A 203 11.50 -10.39 -11.11
C SER A 203 10.09 -10.96 -10.98
N GLN A 204 9.06 -10.11 -11.09
CA GLN A 204 7.67 -10.56 -11.13
C GLN A 204 7.35 -11.28 -12.45
N PHE A 205 7.81 -10.74 -13.57
CA PHE A 205 7.63 -11.35 -14.88
C PHE A 205 8.20 -12.78 -14.93
N ASP A 206 9.46 -12.95 -14.49
CA ASP A 206 10.12 -14.26 -14.50
C ASP A 206 9.41 -15.26 -13.57
N PHE A 207 8.96 -14.81 -12.41
CA PHE A 207 8.23 -15.66 -11.48
C PHE A 207 6.85 -16.06 -12.03
N ALA A 208 6.07 -15.09 -12.52
CA ALA A 208 4.73 -15.33 -13.06
C ALA A 208 4.80 -16.23 -14.33
N SER A 209 5.82 -16.04 -15.17
CA SER A 209 6.04 -16.91 -16.35
C SER A 209 6.25 -18.38 -15.95
N LYS A 210 7.12 -18.62 -14.95
CA LYS A 210 7.35 -19.98 -14.42
C LYS A 210 6.09 -20.56 -13.80
N ARG A 211 5.31 -19.74 -13.07
CA ARG A 211 4.03 -20.14 -12.48
C ARG A 211 3.04 -20.57 -13.57
N MET A 212 2.83 -19.78 -14.60
CA MET A 212 1.91 -20.15 -15.70
C MET A 212 2.36 -21.42 -16.41
N GLN A 213 3.66 -21.59 -16.61
CA GLN A 213 4.22 -22.81 -17.20
C GLN A 213 4.03 -24.05 -16.30
N SER A 214 4.33 -23.94 -14.99
CA SER A 214 4.18 -25.07 -14.06
C SER A 214 2.73 -25.52 -13.84
N GLU A 215 1.80 -24.57 -13.99
CA GLU A 215 0.35 -24.82 -13.86
C GLU A 215 -0.31 -25.23 -15.19
N GLY A 216 0.46 -25.32 -16.30
CA GLY A 216 -0.07 -25.71 -17.62
C GLY A 216 -1.01 -24.66 -18.24
N LEU A 217 -0.85 -23.39 -17.90
CA LEU A 217 -1.76 -22.31 -18.29
C LEU A 217 -1.23 -21.44 -19.45
N THR A 218 -0.15 -21.85 -20.10
CA THR A 218 0.50 -21.05 -21.17
C THR A 218 -0.37 -20.81 -22.40
N GLU A 219 -1.35 -21.67 -22.67
CA GLU A 219 -2.30 -21.50 -23.77
C GLU A 219 -3.37 -20.43 -23.47
N ASN A 220 -3.74 -20.28 -22.19
CA ASN A 220 -4.80 -19.37 -21.74
C ASN A 220 -4.24 -18.07 -21.11
N THR A 221 -2.92 -17.91 -21.10
CA THR A 221 -2.30 -16.72 -20.50
C THR A 221 -1.22 -16.13 -21.38
N ASP A 222 -1.16 -14.80 -21.45
CA ASP A 222 -0.13 -14.03 -22.16
C ASP A 222 0.49 -13.03 -21.18
N LEU A 223 1.75 -13.23 -20.81
CA LEU A 223 2.45 -12.36 -19.87
C LEU A 223 3.41 -11.44 -20.61
N LYS A 224 3.34 -10.13 -20.32
CA LYS A 224 4.16 -9.11 -20.99
C LYS A 224 4.91 -8.22 -19.99
N LEU A 225 6.18 -8.01 -20.26
CA LEU A 225 6.98 -6.97 -19.59
C LEU A 225 6.69 -5.63 -20.28
N LEU A 226 5.58 -4.99 -19.89
CA LEU A 226 5.02 -3.83 -20.59
C LEU A 226 4.49 -2.77 -19.63
N ASP A 227 4.75 -1.51 -19.92
CA ASP A 227 4.11 -0.39 -19.25
C ASP A 227 2.68 -0.22 -19.80
N TYR A 228 1.69 -0.03 -18.90
CA TYR A 228 0.29 0.11 -19.30
C TYR A 228 0.06 1.25 -20.32
N ARG A 229 0.91 2.27 -20.33
CA ARG A 229 0.86 3.40 -21.27
C ARG A 229 1.14 2.99 -22.72
N ASP A 230 1.80 1.85 -22.91
CA ASP A 230 2.18 1.30 -24.24
C ASP A 230 1.20 0.23 -24.75
N LEU A 231 0.11 -0.03 -24.02
CA LEU A 231 -0.95 -0.93 -24.48
C LEU A 231 -1.58 -0.43 -25.77
N ASP A 232 -1.76 -1.34 -26.74
CA ASP A 232 -2.35 -1.08 -28.05
C ASP A 232 -3.52 -2.02 -28.39
N GLN A 233 -3.85 -2.95 -27.48
CA GLN A 233 -4.87 -3.97 -27.65
C GLN A 233 -6.17 -3.61 -26.93
N LYS A 234 -7.26 -4.27 -27.34
CA LYS A 234 -8.58 -4.16 -26.70
C LYS A 234 -8.99 -5.46 -26.03
N PHE A 235 -9.65 -5.31 -24.90
CA PHE A 235 -10.07 -6.38 -24.00
C PHE A 235 -11.54 -6.28 -23.66
N ASP A 236 -12.14 -7.41 -23.35
CA ASP A 236 -13.53 -7.48 -22.87
C ASP A 236 -13.62 -6.98 -21.43
N LYS A 237 -12.59 -7.32 -20.63
CA LYS A 237 -12.51 -6.97 -19.21
C LYS A 237 -11.11 -6.45 -18.87
N ILE A 238 -11.03 -5.52 -17.89
CA ILE A 238 -9.78 -5.04 -17.34
C ILE A 238 -9.82 -5.16 -15.82
N ILE A 239 -8.77 -5.75 -15.25
CA ILE A 239 -8.56 -5.88 -13.81
C ILE A 239 -7.29 -5.12 -13.43
N SER A 240 -7.32 -4.44 -12.28
CA SER A 240 -6.13 -3.84 -11.69
C SER A 240 -6.25 -3.86 -10.18
N ILE A 241 -5.30 -4.49 -9.51
CA ILE A 241 -5.34 -4.72 -8.06
C ILE A 241 -4.15 -4.02 -7.42
N GLU A 242 -4.41 -2.93 -6.68
CA GLU A 242 -3.43 -2.12 -5.95
C GLU A 242 -2.18 -1.75 -6.79
N MET A 243 -2.40 -1.36 -8.04
CA MET A 243 -1.37 -0.82 -8.92
C MET A 243 -1.51 0.69 -9.09
N PHE A 244 -2.74 1.20 -8.95
CA PHE A 244 -3.06 2.62 -9.19
C PHE A 244 -2.28 3.57 -8.28
N GLU A 245 -1.97 3.15 -7.07
CA GLU A 245 -1.20 3.91 -6.08
C GLU A 245 0.19 4.29 -6.62
N ALA A 246 0.76 3.44 -7.47
CA ALA A 246 2.05 3.68 -8.12
C ALA A 246 1.96 4.56 -9.38
N VAL A 247 0.78 4.98 -9.79
CA VAL A 247 0.58 5.83 -10.99
C VAL A 247 1.02 7.28 -10.70
N GLY A 248 0.67 7.81 -9.53
CA GLY A 248 0.88 9.20 -9.15
C GLY A 248 -0.16 10.15 -9.78
N GLU A 249 -0.59 11.15 -9.02
CA GLU A 249 -1.73 12.01 -9.36
C GLU A 249 -1.68 12.64 -10.75
N LYS A 250 -0.50 13.12 -11.15
CA LYS A 250 -0.30 13.71 -12.49
C LYS A 250 -0.72 12.80 -13.64
N TYR A 251 -0.63 11.48 -13.46
CA TYR A 251 -0.87 10.49 -14.50
C TYR A 251 -2.23 9.79 -14.37
N TRP A 252 -3.08 10.13 -13.40
CA TRP A 252 -4.42 9.56 -13.26
C TRP A 252 -5.28 9.73 -14.52
N PRO A 253 -5.31 10.91 -15.19
CA PRO A 253 -6.02 11.03 -16.46
C PRO A 253 -5.48 10.09 -17.55
N VAL A 254 -4.16 9.93 -17.63
CA VAL A 254 -3.53 9.02 -18.60
C VAL A 254 -3.91 7.57 -18.34
N TYR A 255 -3.96 7.18 -17.06
CA TYR A 255 -4.33 5.82 -16.64
C TYR A 255 -5.78 5.49 -17.01
N PHE A 256 -6.74 6.32 -16.64
CA PHE A 256 -8.14 6.08 -16.95
C PHE A 256 -8.44 6.21 -18.45
N ASN A 257 -7.83 7.14 -19.16
CA ASN A 257 -7.92 7.22 -20.62
C ASN A 257 -7.40 5.92 -21.27
N LYS A 258 -6.31 5.36 -20.77
CA LYS A 258 -5.78 4.10 -21.28
C LYS A 258 -6.74 2.93 -21.01
N ILE A 259 -7.35 2.85 -19.83
CA ILE A 259 -8.40 1.87 -19.55
C ILE A 259 -9.56 2.01 -20.54
N GLY A 260 -10.10 3.22 -20.72
CA GLY A 260 -11.20 3.46 -21.66
C GLY A 260 -10.85 3.09 -23.10
N GLN A 261 -9.63 3.42 -23.56
CA GLN A 261 -9.14 3.06 -24.89
C GLN A 261 -8.92 1.55 -25.06
N SER A 262 -8.53 0.84 -24.00
CA SER A 262 -8.25 -0.60 -24.05
C SER A 262 -9.48 -1.46 -23.79
N LEU A 263 -10.60 -0.90 -23.38
CA LEU A 263 -11.87 -1.61 -23.30
C LEU A 263 -12.55 -1.68 -24.66
N LYS A 264 -13.14 -2.83 -24.97
CA LYS A 264 -14.13 -2.97 -26.06
C LYS A 264 -15.42 -2.24 -25.68
N LYS A 265 -16.27 -1.94 -26.65
CA LYS A 265 -17.60 -1.35 -26.39
C LYS A 265 -18.41 -2.28 -25.48
N GLY A 266 -18.91 -1.75 -24.38
CA GLY A 266 -19.65 -2.50 -23.35
C GLY A 266 -18.74 -3.31 -22.40
N GLY A 267 -17.41 -3.22 -22.55
CA GLY A 267 -16.46 -3.85 -21.64
C GLY A 267 -16.50 -3.22 -20.24
N LYS A 268 -16.03 -3.97 -19.24
CA LYS A 268 -16.00 -3.55 -17.84
C LYS A 268 -14.57 -3.57 -17.28
N ALA A 269 -14.26 -2.62 -16.40
CA ALA A 269 -13.06 -2.63 -15.59
C ALA A 269 -13.44 -2.77 -14.11
N ALA A 270 -12.72 -3.62 -13.37
CA ALA A 270 -12.79 -3.68 -11.92
C ALA A 270 -11.42 -3.37 -11.32
N LEU A 271 -11.40 -2.42 -10.38
CA LEU A 271 -10.17 -1.90 -9.80
C LEU A 271 -10.24 -1.98 -8.28
N GLN A 272 -9.21 -2.54 -7.67
CA GLN A 272 -8.98 -2.41 -6.24
C GLN A 272 -7.96 -1.31 -6.02
N ILE A 273 -8.34 -0.27 -5.26
CA ILE A 273 -7.53 0.92 -5.03
C ILE A 273 -7.56 1.27 -3.54
N ILE A 274 -6.40 1.50 -2.94
CA ILE A 274 -6.30 2.06 -1.59
C ILE A 274 -6.69 3.53 -1.65
N THR A 275 -7.66 3.92 -0.84
CA THR A 275 -8.13 5.31 -0.77
C THR A 275 -7.86 5.93 0.58
N ILE A 276 -7.76 7.25 0.62
CA ILE A 276 -7.68 8.04 1.84
C ILE A 276 -8.98 8.83 2.05
N ASN A 277 -9.30 9.11 3.31
CA ASN A 277 -10.48 9.90 3.66
C ASN A 277 -10.44 11.30 3.02
N GLU A 278 -11.59 11.79 2.53
CA GLU A 278 -11.74 13.10 1.88
C GLU A 278 -11.18 14.24 2.72
N ASN A 279 -11.41 14.23 4.02
CA ASN A 279 -10.92 15.27 4.94
C ASN A 279 -9.41 15.27 5.12
N GLN A 280 -8.75 14.14 4.87
CA GLN A 280 -7.30 13.97 5.00
C GLN A 280 -6.57 14.20 3.67
N PHE A 281 -7.23 13.99 2.54
CA PHE A 281 -6.62 14.05 1.22
C PHE A 281 -5.90 15.37 0.92
N PRO A 282 -6.46 16.58 1.21
CA PRO A 282 -5.77 17.83 0.95
C PRO A 282 -4.44 17.98 1.73
N PHE A 283 -4.39 17.47 2.96
CA PHE A 283 -3.17 17.46 3.75
C PHE A 283 -2.17 16.43 3.21
N TYR A 284 -2.60 15.18 3.00
CA TYR A 284 -1.79 14.07 2.49
C TYR A 284 -1.16 14.42 1.13
N ARG A 285 -1.94 14.98 0.21
CA ARG A 285 -1.49 15.40 -1.12
C ARG A 285 -0.28 16.34 -1.08
N ASN A 286 -0.20 17.19 -0.05
CA ASN A 286 0.81 18.23 0.08
C ASN A 286 1.95 17.86 1.03
N ASN A 287 1.82 16.79 1.81
CA ASN A 287 2.77 16.40 2.85
C ASN A 287 3.09 14.91 2.72
N PRO A 288 4.16 14.56 1.96
CA PRO A 288 4.58 13.17 1.83
C PRO A 288 4.78 12.52 3.19
N ASP A 289 4.22 11.33 3.35
CA ASP A 289 4.29 10.55 4.57
C ASP A 289 5.49 9.56 4.58
N PHE A 290 5.55 8.72 5.62
CA PHE A 290 6.56 7.68 5.76
C PHE A 290 6.51 6.67 4.62
N ILE A 291 5.31 6.26 4.21
CA ILE A 291 5.10 5.25 3.16
C ILE A 291 5.61 5.78 1.81
N GLN A 292 5.24 7.02 1.47
CA GLN A 292 5.69 7.66 0.23
C GLN A 292 7.21 7.90 0.22
N ARG A 293 7.83 8.06 1.38
CA ARG A 293 9.26 8.34 1.47
C ARG A 293 10.12 7.09 1.44
N TYR A 294 9.73 6.05 2.16
CA TYR A 294 10.59 4.90 2.45
C TYR A 294 10.10 3.58 1.83
N ILE A 295 8.81 3.45 1.55
CA ILE A 295 8.22 2.18 1.10
C ILE A 295 7.83 2.25 -0.39
N PHE A 296 7.02 3.24 -0.77
CA PHE A 296 6.53 3.42 -2.14
C PHE A 296 6.86 4.83 -2.66
N PRO A 297 8.11 5.09 -3.07
CA PRO A 297 8.50 6.39 -3.62
C PRO A 297 7.64 6.76 -4.83
N GLY A 298 7.08 7.97 -4.81
CA GLY A 298 6.18 8.45 -5.86
C GLY A 298 4.74 7.93 -5.76
N GLY A 299 4.41 7.10 -4.78
CA GLY A 299 3.05 6.62 -4.52
C GLY A 299 2.09 7.75 -4.14
N MET A 300 0.82 7.61 -4.52
CA MET A 300 -0.24 8.58 -4.19
C MET A 300 -1.57 7.88 -4.03
N LEU A 301 -2.14 7.98 -2.83
CA LEU A 301 -3.49 7.47 -2.56
C LEU A 301 -4.51 8.53 -2.97
N PRO A 302 -5.54 8.18 -3.76
CA PRO A 302 -6.63 9.09 -4.07
C PRO A 302 -7.66 9.13 -2.94
N SER A 303 -8.47 10.18 -2.90
CA SER A 303 -9.80 10.10 -2.30
C SER A 303 -10.84 9.72 -3.36
N LEU A 304 -12.01 9.25 -2.95
CA LEU A 304 -13.05 8.85 -3.90
C LEU A 304 -13.52 10.04 -4.77
N ALA A 305 -13.66 11.23 -4.19
CA ALA A 305 -14.02 12.42 -4.94
C ALA A 305 -12.94 12.81 -5.96
N ALA A 306 -11.66 12.64 -5.63
CA ALA A 306 -10.56 12.95 -6.53
C ALA A 306 -10.51 12.04 -7.77
N LEU A 307 -11.10 10.85 -7.72
CA LEU A 307 -11.19 9.91 -8.84
C LEU A 307 -12.32 10.25 -9.83
N GLN A 308 -13.37 10.96 -9.43
CA GLN A 308 -14.55 11.20 -10.25
C GLN A 308 -14.22 11.87 -11.59
N ASN A 309 -13.44 12.95 -11.54
CA ASN A 309 -13.12 13.73 -12.74
C ASN A 309 -12.19 12.96 -13.72
N PRO A 310 -11.08 12.33 -13.29
CA PRO A 310 -10.26 11.51 -14.18
C PRO A 310 -11.03 10.35 -14.85
N ILE A 311 -11.94 9.71 -14.12
CA ILE A 311 -12.76 8.60 -14.63
C ILE A 311 -13.77 9.11 -15.66
N SER A 312 -14.56 10.12 -15.32
CA SER A 312 -15.59 10.67 -16.22
C SER A 312 -14.99 11.29 -17.49
N SER A 313 -13.85 11.99 -17.38
CA SER A 313 -13.13 12.55 -18.52
C SER A 313 -12.59 11.48 -19.49
N ALA A 314 -12.39 10.26 -19.03
CA ALA A 314 -12.02 9.12 -19.86
C ALA A 314 -13.21 8.42 -20.53
N GLY A 315 -14.43 8.94 -20.41
CA GLY A 315 -15.66 8.32 -20.90
C GLY A 315 -16.10 7.09 -20.11
N LEU A 316 -15.61 6.94 -18.88
CA LEU A 316 -15.94 5.86 -17.97
C LEU A 316 -16.91 6.37 -16.89
N GLN A 317 -17.68 5.44 -16.32
CA GLN A 317 -18.49 5.72 -15.14
C GLN A 317 -18.31 4.65 -14.08
N ILE A 318 -18.42 5.03 -12.81
CA ILE A 318 -18.43 4.09 -11.69
C ILE A 318 -19.85 3.52 -11.58
N ASN A 319 -19.99 2.21 -11.76
CA ASN A 319 -21.26 1.52 -11.63
C ASN A 319 -21.49 1.05 -10.20
N ASP A 320 -20.43 0.60 -9.54
CA ASP A 320 -20.48 0.07 -8.18
C ASP A 320 -19.15 0.34 -7.45
N SER A 321 -19.21 0.50 -6.13
CA SER A 321 -18.04 0.62 -5.28
C SER A 321 -18.37 0.30 -3.83
N TYR A 322 -17.47 -0.40 -3.14
CA TYR A 322 -17.58 -0.65 -1.71
C TYR A 322 -16.20 -0.62 -1.05
N GLY A 323 -16.19 -0.27 0.24
CA GLY A 323 -14.96 -0.19 1.02
C GLY A 323 -14.78 -1.40 1.94
N PHE A 324 -13.53 -1.91 2.04
CA PHE A 324 -13.16 -3.04 2.90
C PHE A 324 -11.86 -2.77 3.69
N GLY A 325 -11.74 -1.56 4.24
CA GLY A 325 -10.55 -1.14 4.98
C GLY A 325 -10.22 -2.00 6.22
N LEU A 326 -11.23 -2.62 6.86
CA LEU A 326 -11.01 -3.54 7.97
C LEU A 326 -10.34 -4.84 7.51
N ASP A 327 -10.66 -5.32 6.32
CA ASP A 327 -9.98 -6.46 5.71
C ASP A 327 -8.50 -6.16 5.43
N TYR A 328 -8.19 -4.91 5.06
CA TYR A 328 -6.80 -4.52 4.90
C TYR A 328 -6.05 -4.52 6.24
N ALA A 329 -6.66 -4.01 7.31
CA ALA A 329 -6.05 -4.10 8.64
C ALA A 329 -5.79 -5.56 9.05
N LYS A 330 -6.74 -6.47 8.78
CA LYS A 330 -6.59 -7.90 9.03
C LYS A 330 -5.51 -8.55 8.14
N THR A 331 -5.43 -8.16 6.87
CA THR A 331 -4.39 -8.60 5.94
C THR A 331 -3.00 -8.21 6.45
N LEU A 332 -2.81 -6.93 6.83
CA LEU A 332 -1.56 -6.42 7.40
C LEU A 332 -1.19 -7.13 8.71
N SER A 333 -2.15 -7.44 9.56
CA SER A 333 -1.93 -8.22 10.78
C SER A 333 -1.42 -9.63 10.46
N ASN A 334 -2.00 -10.30 9.45
CA ASN A 334 -1.55 -11.60 8.99
C ASN A 334 -0.11 -11.53 8.44
N TRP A 335 0.18 -10.55 7.58
CA TRP A 335 1.54 -10.36 7.04
C TRP A 335 2.55 -10.09 8.14
N ARG A 336 2.23 -9.21 9.11
CA ARG A 336 3.10 -8.94 10.25
C ARG A 336 3.40 -10.20 11.05
N ASN A 337 2.39 -11.01 11.37
CA ASN A 337 2.58 -12.24 12.15
C ASN A 337 3.45 -13.25 11.41
N ARG A 338 3.27 -13.39 10.10
CA ARG A 338 4.10 -14.27 9.25
C ARG A 338 5.52 -13.72 9.12
N PHE A 339 5.69 -12.41 8.90
CA PHE A 339 6.98 -11.76 8.81
C PHE A 339 7.79 -11.92 10.10
N VAL A 340 7.19 -11.67 11.26
CA VAL A 340 7.88 -11.82 12.57
C VAL A 340 8.34 -13.26 12.77
N LYS A 341 7.55 -14.26 12.35
CA LYS A 341 7.95 -15.67 12.39
C LYS A 341 9.10 -15.99 11.43
N ALA A 342 9.11 -15.35 10.25
CA ALA A 342 10.14 -15.56 9.24
C ALA A 342 11.43 -14.78 9.52
N TRP A 343 11.35 -13.71 10.33
CA TRP A 343 12.46 -12.79 10.58
C TRP A 343 13.78 -13.46 11.01
N PRO A 344 13.82 -14.45 11.93
CA PRO A 344 15.08 -15.11 12.30
C PRO A 344 15.80 -15.77 11.12
N LYS A 345 15.05 -16.23 10.10
CA LYS A 345 15.62 -16.79 8.86
C LYS A 345 16.06 -15.66 7.91
N LEU A 346 15.27 -14.60 7.78
CA LEU A 346 15.55 -13.46 6.89
C LEU A 346 16.74 -12.64 7.38
N ALA A 347 16.85 -12.36 8.68
CA ALA A 347 17.92 -11.58 9.28
C ALA A 347 19.32 -12.20 9.10
N ASN A 348 19.39 -13.53 8.89
CA ASN A 348 20.67 -14.21 8.60
C ASN A 348 21.11 -14.09 7.13
N GLN A 349 20.29 -13.49 6.27
CA GLN A 349 20.69 -13.24 4.87
C GLN A 349 21.49 -11.97 4.81
N LYS A 350 22.69 -12.01 4.20
CA LYS A 350 23.62 -10.85 4.03
C LYS A 350 22.99 -9.58 3.41
N LYS A 351 21.76 -9.66 2.97
CA LYS A 351 21.00 -8.57 2.33
C LYS A 351 20.32 -7.62 3.32
N PHE A 352 20.21 -8.01 4.60
CA PHE A 352 19.44 -7.31 5.63
C PHE A 352 20.30 -6.91 6.84
N ASP A 353 21.62 -6.72 6.64
CA ASP A 353 22.54 -6.19 7.66
C ASP A 353 22.37 -4.69 7.86
#